data_3ed2b28a2e1e18467c979629f19386f0
#
_entry.id   3ed2b28a2e1e18467c979629f19386f0
#
_cell.length_a   1.000
_cell.length_b   1.000
_cell.length_c   1.000
_cell.angle_alpha   90.00
_cell.angle_beta   90.00
_cell.angle_gamma   90.00
#
_symmetry.space_group_name_H-M   'P 1'
#
loop_
_entity.id
_entity.type
_entity.pdbx_description
1 polymer ?
#
loop_
_entity_poly.entity_id
_entity_poly.type
_entity_poly.pdbx_seq_one_letter_code
_entity_poly.pdbx_strand_id
1 'polypeptide(L)'
;DFKVLNSYVHPKWEATDEPPQTTLDHIDYLFPEPEERAYFLDWNSHMVQNPGCRLPMILMVSTAFGTGRGTLCMVLKGMYGTYASQVDFNKLCGDSPYNDWKTRKLLIIVGETKETNKQSSDDRSRIRAYETLKETIDTAPIRDQEINPKYGKKYTDDIFLNVIASSNDLSPLMLPKGDR
;
A
#
# COMPACT_ATOMS: atom_id res chain seq x y z
N ASP A 1 -33.20 11.13 11.96
CA ASP A 1 -32.90 10.07 10.95
C ASP A 1 -31.63 10.44 10.21
N PHE A 2 -30.53 9.77 10.52
CA PHE A 2 -29.30 9.91 9.73
C PHE A 2 -29.43 9.11 8.44
N LYS A 3 -29.42 9.78 7.30
CA LYS A 3 -29.32 9.12 6.00
C LYS A 3 -27.84 8.79 5.75
N VAL A 4 -27.51 7.51 5.84
CA VAL A 4 -26.15 7.03 5.47
C VAL A 4 -26.14 6.81 3.96
N LEU A 5 -25.24 7.52 3.27
CA LEU A 5 -24.99 7.29 1.84
C LEU A 5 -24.05 6.10 1.68
N ASN A 6 -24.55 4.98 1.16
CA ASN A 6 -23.67 3.87 0.77
C ASN A 6 -22.95 4.24 -0.53
N SER A 7 -21.66 4.50 -0.43
CA SER A 7 -20.79 4.81 -1.58
C SER A 7 -20.02 3.59 -2.09
N TYR A 8 -20.39 2.38 -1.66
CA TYR A 8 -19.78 1.15 -2.15
C TYR A 8 -20.08 0.97 -3.64
N VAL A 9 -19.02 0.72 -4.41
CA VAL A 9 -19.09 0.37 -5.82
C VAL A 9 -18.65 -1.08 -5.98
N HIS A 10 -19.55 -1.94 -6.40
CA HIS A 10 -19.20 -3.35 -6.62
C HIS A 10 -18.11 -3.47 -7.70
N PRO A 11 -17.05 -4.26 -7.46
CA PRO A 11 -16.07 -4.57 -8.51
C PRO A 11 -16.76 -5.18 -9.74
N LYS A 12 -16.28 -4.84 -10.94
CA LYS A 12 -16.85 -5.32 -12.21
C LYS A 12 -16.27 -6.67 -12.67
N TRP A 13 -15.62 -7.40 -11.77
CA TRP A 13 -15.10 -8.73 -12.08
C TRP A 13 -16.03 -9.81 -11.53
N GLU A 14 -16.11 -10.91 -12.24
CA GLU A 14 -16.82 -12.10 -11.84
C GLU A 14 -15.81 -13.19 -11.50
N ALA A 15 -16.14 -13.99 -10.47
CA ALA A 15 -15.33 -15.13 -10.13
C ALA A 15 -15.38 -16.16 -11.28
N THR A 16 -14.23 -16.76 -11.58
CA THR A 16 -14.11 -17.86 -12.55
C THR A 16 -13.46 -19.06 -11.88
N ASP A 17 -13.87 -20.24 -12.31
CA ASP A 17 -13.23 -21.49 -11.89
C ASP A 17 -11.89 -21.73 -12.61
N GLU A 18 -11.62 -20.98 -13.69
CA GLU A 18 -10.36 -21.06 -14.41
C GLU A 18 -9.31 -20.19 -13.73
N PRO A 19 -8.18 -20.77 -13.27
CA PRO A 19 -7.12 -20.00 -12.67
C PRO A 19 -6.47 -19.06 -13.70
N PRO A 20 -6.11 -17.84 -13.34
CA PRO A 20 -5.41 -16.90 -14.24
C PRO A 20 -3.94 -17.33 -14.38
N GLN A 21 -3.67 -18.40 -15.14
CA GLN A 21 -2.36 -19.08 -15.17
C GLN A 21 -1.20 -18.12 -15.45
N THR A 22 -1.34 -17.21 -16.40
CA THR A 22 -0.28 -16.22 -16.70
C THR A 22 0.06 -15.34 -15.51
N THR A 23 -0.95 -14.97 -14.71
CA THR A 23 -0.73 -14.17 -13.49
C THR A 23 -0.07 -15.01 -12.41
N LEU A 24 -0.48 -16.27 -12.25
CA LEU A 24 0.12 -17.18 -11.28
C LEU A 24 1.57 -17.48 -11.63
N ASP A 25 1.88 -17.76 -12.90
CA ASP A 25 3.26 -17.97 -13.38
C ASP A 25 4.14 -16.73 -13.13
N HIS A 26 3.56 -15.53 -13.29
CA HIS A 26 4.27 -14.29 -13.00
C HIS A 26 4.52 -14.09 -11.50
N ILE A 27 3.55 -14.46 -10.64
CA ILE A 27 3.72 -14.47 -9.18
C ILE A 27 4.79 -15.49 -8.79
N ASP A 28 4.78 -16.69 -9.36
CA ASP A 28 5.78 -17.72 -9.11
C ASP A 28 7.19 -17.26 -9.48
N TYR A 29 7.31 -16.51 -10.59
CA TYR A 29 8.57 -15.89 -10.99
C TYR A 29 9.05 -14.80 -10.03
N LEU A 30 8.14 -13.96 -9.52
CA LEU A 30 8.49 -12.88 -8.60
C LEU A 30 8.78 -13.35 -7.17
N PHE A 31 8.13 -14.44 -6.76
CA PHE A 31 8.25 -15.04 -5.43
C PHE A 31 8.67 -16.50 -5.58
N PRO A 32 9.95 -16.77 -5.88
CA PRO A 32 10.43 -18.14 -6.11
C PRO A 32 10.36 -19.01 -4.84
N GLU A 33 10.49 -18.37 -3.67
CA GLU A 33 10.37 -19.09 -2.40
C GLU A 33 8.89 -19.42 -2.11
N PRO A 34 8.54 -20.71 -1.89
CA PRO A 34 7.15 -21.14 -1.70
C PRO A 34 6.43 -20.44 -0.54
N GLU A 35 7.14 -20.17 0.55
CA GLU A 35 6.58 -19.49 1.74
C GLU A 35 6.23 -18.03 1.45
N GLU A 36 7.11 -17.30 0.76
CA GLU A 36 6.86 -15.91 0.36
C GLU A 36 5.69 -15.80 -0.62
N ARG A 37 5.63 -16.74 -1.57
CA ARG A 37 4.55 -16.83 -2.54
C ARG A 37 3.20 -17.12 -1.86
N ALA A 38 3.15 -18.11 -0.97
CA ALA A 38 1.96 -18.43 -0.21
C ALA A 38 1.51 -17.23 0.62
N TYR A 39 2.43 -16.57 1.32
CA TYR A 39 2.14 -15.36 2.09
C TYR A 39 1.56 -14.25 1.20
N PHE A 40 2.12 -14.01 0.02
CA PHE A 40 1.62 -13.00 -0.91
C PHE A 40 0.18 -13.30 -1.38
N LEU A 41 -0.10 -14.55 -1.71
CA LEU A 41 -1.45 -14.97 -2.13
C LEU A 41 -2.47 -14.87 -0.99
N ASP A 42 -2.08 -15.32 0.21
CA ASP A 42 -2.92 -15.22 1.40
C ASP A 42 -3.18 -13.77 1.78
N TRP A 43 -2.16 -12.90 1.69
CA TRP A 43 -2.28 -11.47 1.93
C TRP A 43 -3.32 -10.81 1.01
N ASN A 44 -3.28 -11.13 -0.29
CA ASN A 44 -4.28 -10.62 -1.24
C ASN A 44 -5.67 -11.18 -0.96
N SER A 45 -5.78 -12.49 -0.70
CA SER A 45 -7.06 -13.15 -0.41
C SER A 45 -7.68 -12.59 0.86
N HIS A 46 -6.88 -12.40 1.90
CA HIS A 46 -7.34 -11.84 3.18
C HIS A 46 -7.88 -10.42 3.02
N MET A 47 -7.22 -9.58 2.24
CA MET A 47 -7.64 -8.21 2.00
C MET A 47 -9.00 -8.13 1.27
N VAL A 48 -9.29 -9.07 0.37
CA VAL A 48 -10.59 -9.16 -0.30
C VAL A 48 -11.68 -9.69 0.64
N GLN A 49 -11.36 -10.70 1.44
CA GLN A 49 -12.31 -11.35 2.35
C GLN A 49 -12.59 -10.51 3.60
N ASN A 50 -11.60 -9.74 4.05
CA ASN A 50 -11.65 -8.97 5.29
C ASN A 50 -11.23 -7.51 5.04
N PRO A 51 -11.99 -6.72 4.27
CA PRO A 51 -11.60 -5.36 3.87
C PRO A 51 -11.48 -4.36 5.02
N GLY A 52 -11.98 -4.73 6.21
CA GLY A 52 -11.82 -3.96 7.44
C GLY A 52 -10.53 -4.25 8.23
N CYS A 53 -9.69 -5.17 7.74
CA CYS A 53 -8.43 -5.52 8.38
C CYS A 53 -7.26 -4.84 7.68
N ARG A 54 -6.26 -4.47 8.46
CA ARG A 54 -4.98 -3.97 7.97
C ARG A 54 -3.93 -5.08 8.14
N LEU A 55 -3.07 -5.19 7.15
CA LEU A 55 -2.03 -6.20 7.05
C LEU A 55 -0.65 -5.56 7.03
N PRO A 56 0.41 -6.29 7.39
CA PRO A 56 1.78 -5.81 7.23
C PRO A 56 2.05 -5.38 5.78
N MET A 57 2.84 -4.33 5.61
CA MET A 57 3.27 -3.87 4.29
C MET A 57 4.11 -4.94 3.59
N ILE A 58 3.84 -5.17 2.31
CA ILE A 58 4.75 -5.95 1.45
C ILE A 58 5.75 -5.00 0.79
N LEU A 59 7.03 -5.32 0.95
CA LEU A 59 8.13 -4.60 0.31
C LEU A 59 8.92 -5.54 -0.60
N MET A 60 8.76 -5.37 -1.91
CA MET A 60 9.48 -6.14 -2.93
C MET A 60 10.82 -5.46 -3.26
N VAL A 61 11.93 -6.10 -2.91
CA VAL A 61 13.26 -5.56 -3.14
C VAL A 61 13.99 -6.38 -4.20
N SER A 62 14.57 -5.69 -5.20
CA SER A 62 15.44 -6.32 -6.19
C SER A 62 16.35 -5.29 -6.83
N THR A 63 17.64 -5.56 -6.90
CA THR A 63 18.60 -4.72 -7.60
C THR A 63 18.52 -4.84 -9.13
N ALA A 64 17.86 -5.91 -9.63
CA ALA A 64 17.65 -6.11 -11.05
C ALA A 64 16.52 -5.22 -11.57
N PHE A 65 16.73 -4.63 -12.75
CA PHE A 65 15.72 -3.88 -13.47
C PHE A 65 14.86 -4.81 -14.33
N GLY A 66 13.62 -4.38 -14.63
CA GLY A 66 12.75 -5.13 -15.55
C GLY A 66 12.24 -6.46 -15.01
N THR A 67 12.24 -6.66 -13.68
CA THR A 67 11.78 -7.91 -13.03
C THR A 67 10.27 -8.13 -13.08
N GLY A 68 9.48 -7.19 -13.61
CA GLY A 68 8.01 -7.36 -13.72
C GLY A 68 7.21 -6.92 -12.47
N ARG A 69 7.86 -6.42 -11.42
CA ARG A 69 7.14 -5.89 -10.22
C ARG A 69 6.09 -4.83 -10.57
N GLY A 70 6.42 -3.94 -11.52
CA GLY A 70 5.48 -2.95 -12.04
C GLY A 70 4.25 -3.57 -12.72
N THR A 71 4.44 -4.68 -13.44
CA THR A 71 3.36 -5.44 -14.06
C THR A 71 2.43 -6.04 -13.01
N LEU A 72 2.98 -6.64 -11.95
CA LEU A 72 2.19 -7.12 -10.81
C LEU A 72 1.37 -5.98 -10.19
N CYS A 73 2.00 -4.82 -9.96
CA CYS A 73 1.29 -3.65 -9.44
C CYS A 73 0.14 -3.18 -10.35
N MET A 74 0.30 -3.27 -11.67
CA MET A 74 -0.78 -2.96 -12.63
C MET A 74 -1.92 -3.99 -12.55
N VAL A 75 -1.62 -5.27 -12.42
CA VAL A 75 -2.62 -6.33 -12.23
C VAL A 75 -3.42 -6.07 -10.94
N LEU A 76 -2.73 -5.85 -9.82
CA LEU A 76 -3.38 -5.53 -8.55
C LEU A 76 -4.25 -4.27 -8.65
N LYS A 77 -3.75 -3.22 -9.31
CA LYS A 77 -4.52 -2.00 -9.53
C LYS A 77 -5.79 -2.27 -10.34
N GLY A 78 -5.71 -3.14 -11.34
CA GLY A 78 -6.87 -3.59 -12.13
C GLY A 78 -7.88 -4.37 -11.28
N MET A 79 -7.40 -5.29 -10.44
CA MET A 79 -8.25 -6.09 -9.54
C MET A 79 -9.02 -5.21 -8.55
N TYR A 80 -8.33 -4.32 -7.85
CA TYR A 80 -8.95 -3.48 -6.83
C TYR A 80 -9.66 -2.24 -7.39
N GLY A 81 -9.41 -1.88 -8.65
CA GLY A 81 -10.06 -0.77 -9.33
C GLY A 81 -10.01 0.54 -8.53
N THR A 82 -11.17 1.10 -8.20
CA THR A 82 -11.28 2.35 -7.42
C THR A 82 -10.78 2.23 -5.99
N TYR A 83 -10.65 1.02 -5.46
CA TYR A 83 -10.13 0.75 -4.12
C TYR A 83 -8.60 0.66 -4.07
N ALA A 84 -7.92 0.72 -5.21
CA ALA A 84 -6.47 0.88 -5.27
C ALA A 84 -6.07 2.31 -5.64
N SER A 85 -4.94 2.76 -5.11
CA SER A 85 -4.31 4.03 -5.50
C SER A 85 -2.81 3.88 -5.59
N GLN A 86 -2.20 4.60 -6.50
CA GLN A 86 -0.75 4.70 -6.59
C GLN A 86 -0.29 6.01 -5.96
N VAL A 87 0.70 5.95 -5.09
CA VAL A 87 1.18 7.08 -4.30
C VAL A 87 2.71 7.09 -4.33
N ASP A 88 3.30 8.26 -4.34
CA ASP A 88 4.75 8.41 -4.19
C ASP A 88 5.18 8.11 -2.76
N PHE A 89 6.36 7.53 -2.60
CA PHE A 89 6.91 7.17 -1.30
C PHE A 89 7.00 8.36 -0.33
N ASN A 90 7.44 9.52 -0.82
CA ASN A 90 7.53 10.73 0.02
C ASN A 90 6.16 11.15 0.57
N LYS A 91 5.11 11.00 -0.23
CA LYS A 91 3.74 11.28 0.21
C LYS A 91 3.27 10.28 1.27
N LEU A 92 3.69 9.03 1.19
CA LEU A 92 3.46 8.02 2.21
C LEU A 92 4.14 8.41 3.54
N CYS A 93 5.34 8.99 3.47
CA CYS A 93 6.13 9.47 4.61
C CYS A 93 5.72 10.85 5.15
N GLY A 94 4.63 11.44 4.65
CA GLY A 94 4.05 12.66 5.22
C GLY A 94 4.53 13.98 4.61
N ASP A 95 5.17 13.96 3.44
CA ASP A 95 5.61 15.19 2.73
C ASP A 95 4.46 16.07 2.23
N SER A 96 3.23 15.63 2.37
CA SER A 96 2.05 16.38 1.98
C SER A 96 1.10 16.59 3.15
N PRO A 97 0.58 17.80 3.34
CA PRO A 97 -0.46 18.04 4.33
C PRO A 97 -1.81 17.42 3.93
N TYR A 98 -1.95 16.98 2.68
CA TYR A 98 -3.17 16.40 2.16
C TYR A 98 -3.09 14.87 2.22
N ASN A 99 -4.10 14.25 2.83
CA ASN A 99 -4.13 12.80 3.07
C ASN A 99 -5.43 12.11 2.58
N ASP A 100 -6.21 12.79 1.74
CA ASP A 100 -7.44 12.30 1.11
C ASP A 100 -7.21 11.04 0.24
N TRP A 101 -5.98 10.80 -0.19
CA TRP A 101 -5.58 9.60 -0.92
C TRP A 101 -5.70 8.30 -0.10
N LYS A 102 -5.79 8.39 1.24
CA LYS A 102 -5.95 7.25 2.15
C LYS A 102 -7.40 6.74 2.21
N THR A 103 -8.36 7.61 1.90
CA THR A 103 -9.79 7.33 2.15
C THR A 103 -10.38 6.40 1.11
N ARG A 104 -11.23 5.48 1.56
CA ARG A 104 -11.92 4.50 0.70
C ARG A 104 -10.96 3.66 -0.14
N LYS A 105 -9.76 3.38 0.40
CA LYS A 105 -8.76 2.56 -0.26
C LYS A 105 -8.49 1.30 0.55
N LEU A 106 -8.37 0.18 -0.16
CA LEU A 106 -7.90 -1.09 0.38
C LEU A 106 -6.42 -1.29 0.10
N LEU A 107 -5.95 -0.79 -1.06
CA LEU A 107 -4.59 -1.01 -1.52
C LEU A 107 -3.92 0.31 -1.94
N ILE A 108 -2.77 0.58 -1.35
CA ILE A 108 -1.85 1.61 -1.79
C ILE A 108 -0.63 0.96 -2.45
N ILE A 109 -0.35 1.37 -3.67
CA ILE A 109 0.79 0.89 -4.46
C ILE A 109 1.84 1.99 -4.48
N VAL A 110 3.06 1.66 -4.04
CA VAL A 110 4.22 2.54 -4.11
C VAL A 110 5.19 1.96 -5.14
N GLY A 111 5.30 2.64 -6.27
CA GLY A 111 6.02 2.11 -7.44
C GLY A 111 7.53 2.00 -7.26
N GLU A 112 8.16 2.95 -6.62
CA GLU A 112 9.59 2.95 -6.29
C GLU A 112 9.82 3.70 -4.99
N THR A 113 10.41 3.01 -4.03
CA THR A 113 10.86 3.65 -2.80
C THR A 113 12.26 4.21 -3.02
N LYS A 114 12.34 5.40 -3.57
CA LYS A 114 13.57 6.19 -3.51
C LYS A 114 13.42 7.21 -2.40
N GLU A 115 14.20 7.07 -1.36
CA GLU A 115 14.41 8.19 -0.45
C GLU A 115 15.09 9.31 -1.21
N THR A 116 14.31 10.25 -1.73
CA THR A 116 14.84 11.55 -2.20
C THR A 116 15.42 12.36 -1.04
N ASN A 117 15.12 12.00 0.18
CA ASN A 117 15.57 12.66 1.41
C ASN A 117 16.97 12.25 1.89
N LYS A 118 17.78 11.55 1.08
CA LYS A 118 19.24 11.41 1.36
C LYS A 118 19.96 12.76 1.52
N GLN A 119 19.30 13.85 1.14
CA GLN A 119 19.86 15.22 1.22
C GLN A 119 19.30 16.06 2.37
N SER A 120 18.26 15.65 3.09
CA SER A 120 17.87 16.41 4.29
C SER A 120 18.80 16.04 5.43
N SER A 121 19.71 16.96 5.75
CA SER A 121 20.66 16.87 6.85
C SER A 121 20.00 17.00 8.24
N ASP A 122 18.67 17.06 8.31
CA ASP A 122 17.93 17.25 9.55
C ASP A 122 17.36 15.90 10.05
N ASP A 123 17.96 15.39 11.13
CA ASP A 123 17.53 14.18 11.80
C ASP A 123 16.05 14.20 12.24
N ARG A 124 15.49 15.38 12.51
CA ARG A 124 14.09 15.54 12.90
C ARG A 124 13.13 15.21 11.75
N SER A 125 13.47 15.63 10.53
CA SER A 125 12.68 15.31 9.33
C SER A 125 12.66 13.81 9.06
N ARG A 126 13.79 13.14 9.27
CA ARG A 126 13.91 11.68 9.10
C ARG A 126 13.09 10.91 10.13
N ILE A 127 13.16 11.31 11.40
CA ILE A 127 12.38 10.70 12.48
C ILE A 127 10.90 10.88 12.20
N ARG A 128 10.47 12.07 11.79
CA ARG A 128 9.06 12.33 11.46
C ARG A 128 8.56 11.49 10.28
N ALA A 129 9.36 11.38 9.23
CA ALA A 129 9.02 10.54 8.06
C ALA A 129 8.87 9.07 8.47
N TYR A 130 9.77 8.57 9.30
CA TYR A 130 9.71 7.22 9.84
C TYR A 130 8.45 7.00 10.70
N GLU A 131 8.14 7.92 11.62
CA GLU A 131 6.94 7.82 12.47
C GLU A 131 5.66 7.82 11.63
N THR A 132 5.58 8.69 10.62
CA THR A 132 4.43 8.73 9.70
C THR A 132 4.30 7.46 8.88
N LEU A 133 5.43 6.91 8.41
CA LEU A 133 5.44 5.65 7.70
C LEU A 133 4.96 4.52 8.62
N LYS A 134 5.51 4.42 9.83
CA LYS A 134 5.16 3.42 10.83
C LYS A 134 3.65 3.44 11.12
N GLU A 135 3.08 4.61 11.40
CA GLU A 135 1.64 4.77 11.58
C GLU A 135 0.84 4.29 10.36
N THR A 136 1.33 4.60 9.16
CA THR A 136 0.63 4.26 7.92
C THR A 136 0.67 2.76 7.62
N ILE A 137 1.75 2.04 7.98
CA ILE A 137 1.91 0.61 7.72
C ILE A 137 1.55 -0.29 8.92
N ASP A 138 1.23 0.30 10.07
CA ASP A 138 0.78 -0.45 11.25
C ASP A 138 -0.50 -1.24 10.92
N THR A 139 -0.62 -2.40 11.51
CA THR A 139 -1.79 -3.29 11.35
C THR A 139 -2.97 -2.88 12.24
N ALA A 140 -2.75 -1.99 13.21
CA ALA A 140 -3.82 -1.46 14.03
C ALA A 140 -4.81 -0.64 13.19
N PRO A 141 -6.13 -0.79 13.38
CA PRO A 141 -7.12 0.03 12.70
C PRO A 141 -6.93 1.52 13.04
N ILE A 142 -6.89 2.37 12.01
CA ILE A 142 -6.92 3.83 12.22
C ILE A 142 -8.38 4.27 12.20
N ARG A 143 -8.87 4.65 13.37
CA ARG A 143 -10.23 5.15 13.56
C ARG A 143 -10.25 6.67 13.67
N ASP A 144 -11.33 7.29 13.19
CA ASP A 144 -11.57 8.73 13.32
C ASP A 144 -10.38 9.59 12.85
N GLN A 145 -9.66 9.15 11.80
CA GLN A 145 -8.54 9.94 11.27
C GLN A 145 -9.04 11.24 10.65
N GLU A 146 -8.47 12.38 11.04
CA GLU A 146 -8.73 13.64 10.35
C GLU A 146 -8.21 13.57 8.92
N ILE A 147 -9.10 13.78 7.97
CA ILE A 147 -8.81 13.86 6.56
C ILE A 147 -8.78 15.32 6.13
N ASN A 148 -7.64 15.72 5.58
CA ASN A 148 -7.41 17.04 5.01
C ASN A 148 -7.35 16.92 3.48
N PRO A 149 -8.47 17.07 2.77
CA PRO A 149 -8.48 16.98 1.31
C PRO A 149 -7.84 18.23 0.71
N LYS A 150 -7.23 18.07 -0.48
CA LYS A 150 -6.68 19.21 -1.24
C LYS A 150 -7.74 20.25 -1.56
N TYR A 151 -8.98 19.80 -1.77
CA TYR A 151 -10.13 20.64 -2.07
C TYR A 151 -11.29 20.20 -1.18
N GLY A 152 -11.80 21.08 -0.34
CA GLY A 152 -12.93 20.80 0.54
C GLY A 152 -12.65 21.07 2.02
N LYS A 153 -13.64 20.72 2.84
CA LYS A 153 -13.54 20.84 4.28
C LYS A 153 -12.93 19.57 4.87
N LYS A 154 -12.19 19.72 5.95
CA LYS A 154 -11.71 18.59 6.73
C LYS A 154 -12.89 17.76 7.28
N TYR A 155 -12.69 16.45 7.34
CA TYR A 155 -13.64 15.49 7.90
C TYR A 155 -12.88 14.34 8.56
N THR A 156 -13.57 13.44 9.24
CA THR A 156 -12.99 12.22 9.81
C THR A 156 -13.43 11.01 9.02
N ASP A 157 -12.55 10.01 8.90
CA ASP A 157 -12.83 8.73 8.26
C ASP A 157 -12.02 7.61 8.91
N ASP A 158 -12.52 6.38 8.82
CA ASP A 158 -11.79 5.19 9.22
C ASP A 158 -10.92 4.69 8.07
N ILE A 159 -9.66 4.34 8.36
CA ILE A 159 -8.68 3.95 7.35
C ILE A 159 -8.34 2.48 7.46
N PHE A 160 -8.52 1.74 6.37
CA PHE A 160 -8.30 0.28 6.27
C PHE A 160 -7.29 -0.10 5.18
N LEU A 161 -6.49 0.84 4.71
CA LEU A 161 -5.56 0.62 3.61
C LEU A 161 -4.44 -0.37 3.97
N ASN A 162 -4.01 -1.10 2.97
CA ASN A 162 -2.82 -1.94 2.98
C ASN A 162 -1.81 -1.40 1.97
N VAL A 163 -0.53 -1.69 2.14
CA VAL A 163 0.54 -1.11 1.33
C VAL A 163 1.38 -2.20 0.68
N ILE A 164 1.61 -2.06 -0.62
CA ILE A 164 2.63 -2.80 -1.35
C ILE A 164 3.60 -1.81 -1.99
N ALA A 165 4.88 -2.03 -1.80
CA ALA A 165 5.92 -1.17 -2.33
C ALA A 165 7.00 -1.97 -3.06
N SER A 166 7.70 -1.32 -3.98
CA SER A 166 8.85 -1.90 -4.66
C SER A 166 10.07 -1.00 -4.55
N SER A 167 11.25 -1.60 -4.48
CA SER A 167 12.52 -0.87 -4.46
C SER A 167 13.60 -1.56 -5.29
N ASN A 168 14.46 -0.75 -5.87
CA ASN A 168 15.71 -1.19 -6.50
C ASN A 168 16.91 -1.06 -5.54
N ASP A 169 16.71 -0.51 -4.35
CA ASP A 169 17.73 -0.38 -3.31
C ASP A 169 17.53 -1.50 -2.28
N LEU A 170 18.64 -2.13 -1.85
CA LEU A 170 18.63 -3.15 -0.78
C LEU A 170 18.34 -2.55 0.60
N SER A 171 18.51 -1.24 0.76
CA SER A 171 18.21 -0.50 1.98
C SER A 171 17.22 0.62 1.69
N PRO A 172 15.99 0.28 1.25
CA PRO A 172 15.02 1.27 0.78
C PRO A 172 14.43 2.12 1.90
N LEU A 173 14.53 1.64 3.13
CA LEU A 173 14.01 2.31 4.32
C LEU A 173 15.15 2.55 5.31
N MET A 174 15.28 3.79 5.78
CA MET A 174 16.17 4.10 6.91
C MET A 174 15.43 3.80 8.21
N LEU A 175 15.67 2.62 8.76
CA LEU A 175 15.15 2.26 10.08
C LEU A 175 16.11 2.75 11.16
N PRO A 176 15.62 3.31 12.28
CA PRO A 176 16.43 3.65 13.42
C PRO A 176 17.14 2.42 13.98
N LYS A 177 18.36 2.59 14.51
CA LYS A 177 19.07 1.51 15.19
C LYS A 177 18.23 1.03 16.39
N GLY A 178 17.88 -0.26 16.40
CA GLY A 178 17.12 -0.89 17.48
C GLY A 178 15.61 -1.00 17.24
N ASP A 179 15.10 -0.55 16.10
CA ASP A 179 13.75 -0.90 15.68
C ASP A 179 13.69 -2.39 15.25
N ARG A 180 12.60 -3.09 15.63
CA ARG A 180 12.41 -4.52 15.37
C ARG A 180 11.33 -4.75 14.34
#